data_d4baa2341adfb55a94d0086e56b582c9
#
_entry.id   d4baa2341adfb55a94d0086e56b582c9
#
_cell.length_a   1.000
_cell.length_b   1.000
_cell.length_c   1.000
_cell.angle_alpha   90.00
_cell.angle_beta   90.00
_cell.angle_gamma   90.00
#
_symmetry.space_group_name_H-M   'P 1'
#
loop_
_entity.id
_entity.type
_entity.pdbx_description
1 polymer ?
#
loop_
_entity_poly.entity_id
_entity_poly.type
_entity_poly.pdbx_seq_one_letter_code
_entity_poly.pdbx_strand_id
1 'polypeptide(L)'
;KKVPVERLIRKDDILINSTGTGTAGRVAQIRSVPCRTTVDGHMIILRANEKVMQRYLGYAIKAHQSEILQLDEGSTGQTELNRERLLDEIMICYPESIIVQEKIVTIFECIDQKIVVNKKINDNLVS
;
A
#
# COMPACT_ATOMS: atom_id res chain seq x y z
N LYS A 1 -13.64 -10.34 -21.95
CA LYS A 1 -13.49 -11.13 -20.71
C LYS A 1 -14.06 -10.33 -19.54
N LYS A 2 -15.05 -10.86 -18.82
CA LYS A 2 -15.57 -10.19 -17.62
C LYS A 2 -14.51 -10.23 -16.54
N VAL A 3 -14.09 -9.06 -16.06
CA VAL A 3 -13.17 -8.94 -14.93
C VAL A 3 -13.93 -9.24 -13.64
N PRO A 4 -13.45 -10.13 -12.77
CA PRO A 4 -14.08 -10.37 -11.47
C PRO A 4 -14.19 -9.07 -10.66
N VAL A 5 -15.31 -8.88 -9.97
CA VAL A 5 -15.59 -7.66 -9.20
C VAL A 5 -14.53 -7.44 -8.08
N GLU A 6 -13.98 -8.51 -7.55
CA GLU A 6 -12.94 -8.47 -6.52
C GLU A 6 -11.64 -7.83 -7.02
N ARG A 7 -11.37 -7.88 -8.32
CA ARG A 7 -10.17 -7.28 -8.93
C ARG A 7 -10.37 -5.83 -9.36
N LEU A 8 -11.56 -5.30 -9.21
CA LEU A 8 -11.81 -3.88 -9.44
C LEU A 8 -11.20 -3.07 -8.30
N ILE A 9 -10.39 -2.10 -8.66
CA ILE A 9 -9.77 -1.19 -7.68
C ILE A 9 -10.85 -0.29 -7.07
N ARG A 10 -10.74 -0.09 -5.77
CA ARG A 10 -11.55 0.84 -4.99
C ARG A 10 -10.67 1.92 -4.38
N LYS A 11 -11.28 3.03 -4.02
CA LYS A 11 -10.60 4.05 -3.23
C LYS A 11 -10.00 3.43 -1.96
N ASP A 12 -8.80 3.86 -1.64
CA ASP A 12 -7.99 3.40 -0.49
C ASP A 12 -7.47 1.96 -0.58
N ASP A 13 -7.66 1.26 -1.70
CA ASP A 13 -7.01 -0.03 -1.91
C ASP A 13 -5.49 0.10 -1.80
N ILE A 14 -4.88 -0.87 -1.16
CA ILE A 14 -3.44 -0.99 -1.04
C ILE A 14 -2.97 -1.97 -2.11
N LEU A 15 -2.08 -1.50 -2.97
CA LEU A 15 -1.49 -2.30 -4.04
C LEU A 15 -0.05 -2.64 -3.71
N ILE A 16 0.30 -3.91 -3.83
CA ILE A 16 1.66 -4.39 -3.66
C ILE A 16 2.07 -5.10 -4.95
N ASN A 17 3.17 -4.64 -5.55
CA ASN A 17 3.71 -5.29 -6.73
C ASN A 17 4.34 -6.64 -6.34
N SER A 18 3.94 -7.72 -7.01
CA SER A 18 4.44 -9.06 -6.69
C SER A 18 5.61 -9.51 -7.56
N THR A 19 5.96 -8.78 -8.60
CA THR A 19 6.99 -9.22 -9.57
C THR A 19 8.00 -8.13 -9.91
N GLY A 20 9.13 -8.56 -10.44
CA GLY A 20 10.18 -7.70 -10.97
C GLY A 20 11.33 -7.44 -10.00
N THR A 21 12.56 -7.56 -10.51
CA THR A 21 13.79 -7.32 -9.74
C THR A 21 13.82 -5.86 -9.24
N GLY A 22 13.90 -5.67 -7.92
CA GLY A 22 13.95 -4.36 -7.29
C GLY A 22 12.61 -3.61 -7.27
N THR A 23 11.53 -4.20 -7.78
CA THR A 23 10.18 -3.62 -7.77
C THR A 23 9.15 -4.47 -7.03
N ALA A 24 9.36 -5.78 -6.92
CA ALA A 24 8.52 -6.64 -6.11
C ALA A 24 8.56 -6.20 -4.64
N GLY A 25 7.38 -6.05 -4.02
CA GLY A 25 7.24 -5.56 -2.65
C GLY A 25 7.02 -4.04 -2.54
N ARG A 26 7.02 -3.29 -3.64
CA ARG A 26 6.64 -1.87 -3.60
C ARG A 26 5.17 -1.72 -3.29
N VAL A 27 4.87 -0.81 -2.36
CA VAL A 27 3.55 -0.57 -1.81
C VAL A 27 3.02 0.80 -2.23
N ALA A 28 1.78 0.87 -2.66
CA ALA A 28 1.07 2.12 -2.90
C ALA A 28 -0.37 2.03 -2.44
N GLN A 29 -0.90 3.10 -1.85
CA GLN A 29 -2.33 3.21 -1.54
C GLN A 29 -3.01 4.13 -2.55
N ILE A 30 -4.12 3.68 -3.13
CA ILE A 30 -4.87 4.41 -4.14
C ILE A 30 -5.77 5.45 -3.47
N ARG A 31 -5.59 6.72 -3.82
CA ARG A 31 -6.35 7.83 -3.24
C ARG A 31 -7.65 8.11 -3.99
N SER A 32 -7.63 7.92 -5.30
CA SER A 32 -8.81 8.13 -6.15
C SER A 32 -8.83 7.15 -7.31
N VAL A 33 -10.02 6.78 -7.74
CA VAL A 33 -10.25 5.90 -8.89
C VAL A 33 -11.21 6.64 -9.84
N PRO A 34 -10.69 7.39 -10.82
CA PRO A 34 -11.52 8.22 -11.69
C PRO A 34 -12.41 7.41 -12.64
N CYS A 35 -12.05 6.18 -12.93
CA CYS A 35 -12.83 5.29 -13.78
C CYS A 35 -12.70 3.83 -13.32
N ARG A 36 -13.57 2.97 -13.85
CA ARG A 36 -13.53 1.54 -13.53
C ARG A 36 -12.20 0.94 -13.97
N THR A 37 -11.35 0.63 -13.02
CA THR A 37 -9.96 0.20 -13.22
C THR A 37 -9.73 -1.17 -12.57
N THR A 38 -8.91 -1.99 -13.21
CA THR A 38 -8.43 -3.25 -12.67
C THR A 38 -6.90 -3.31 -12.74
N VAL A 39 -6.31 -4.25 -12.03
CA VAL A 39 -4.89 -4.56 -12.08
C VAL A 39 -4.66 -5.94 -12.67
N ASP A 40 -3.46 -6.17 -13.19
CA ASP A 40 -3.07 -7.47 -13.70
C ASP A 40 -2.83 -8.50 -12.59
N GLY A 41 -2.43 -9.72 -12.98
CA GLY A 41 -2.19 -10.83 -12.05
C GLY A 41 -0.99 -10.64 -11.12
N HIS A 42 -0.11 -9.71 -11.45
CA HIS A 42 1.13 -9.44 -10.72
C HIS A 42 0.98 -8.38 -9.62
N MET A 43 -0.24 -7.92 -9.37
CA MET A 43 -0.55 -6.99 -8.29
C MET A 43 -1.37 -7.67 -7.21
N ILE A 44 -0.95 -7.50 -5.97
CA ILE A 44 -1.70 -7.90 -4.79
C ILE A 44 -2.56 -6.72 -4.34
N ILE A 45 -3.86 -6.95 -4.16
CA ILE A 45 -4.78 -5.98 -3.57
C ILE A 45 -4.99 -6.36 -2.12
N LEU A 46 -4.64 -5.47 -1.20
CA LEU A 46 -4.79 -5.69 0.23
C LEU A 46 -5.90 -4.81 0.79
N ARG A 47 -6.86 -5.44 1.46
CA ARG A 47 -8.00 -4.79 2.10
C ARG A 47 -8.11 -5.20 3.55
N ALA A 48 -8.38 -4.23 4.42
CA ALA A 48 -8.56 -4.45 5.85
C ALA A 48 -9.89 -5.17 6.14
N ASN A 49 -9.91 -5.88 7.25
CA ASN A 49 -11.16 -6.35 7.87
C ASN A 49 -11.78 -5.24 8.75
N GLU A 50 -12.86 -5.56 9.47
CA GLU A 50 -13.57 -4.59 10.32
C GLU A 50 -12.78 -4.07 11.53
N LYS A 51 -11.67 -4.70 11.89
CA LYS A 51 -10.86 -4.32 13.07
C LYS A 51 -9.89 -3.18 12.79
N VAL A 52 -9.55 -2.97 11.53
CA VAL A 52 -8.53 -2.01 11.10
C VAL A 52 -9.09 -1.10 10.02
N MET A 53 -8.90 0.21 10.18
CA MET A 53 -9.22 1.16 9.11
C MET A 53 -8.32 0.93 7.90
N GLN A 54 -8.89 0.96 6.71
CA GLN A 54 -8.14 0.79 5.46
C GLN A 54 -6.99 1.79 5.33
N ARG A 55 -7.21 3.05 5.72
CA ARG A 55 -6.18 4.10 5.70
C ARG A 55 -5.06 3.83 6.71
N TYR A 56 -5.40 3.34 7.90
CA TYR A 56 -4.41 2.93 8.89
C TYR A 56 -3.55 1.77 8.35
N LEU A 57 -4.21 0.75 7.80
CA LEU A 57 -3.50 -0.38 7.19
C LEU A 57 -2.54 0.08 6.09
N GLY A 58 -2.94 1.03 5.26
CA GLY A 58 -2.09 1.61 4.22
C GLY A 58 -0.79 2.20 4.77
N TYR A 59 -0.87 2.99 5.81
CA TYR A 59 0.32 3.56 6.47
C TYR A 59 1.17 2.48 7.15
N ALA A 60 0.55 1.51 7.82
CA ALA A 60 1.25 0.43 8.49
C ALA A 60 2.02 -0.46 7.49
N ILE A 61 1.39 -0.84 6.40
CA ILE A 61 2.03 -1.63 5.33
C ILE A 61 3.16 -0.83 4.68
N LYS A 62 2.95 0.45 4.43
CA LYS A 62 4.00 1.32 3.87
C LYS A 62 5.22 1.43 4.80
N ALA A 63 4.99 1.46 6.10
CA ALA A 63 6.07 1.45 7.10
C ALA A 63 6.90 0.16 7.06
N HIS A 64 6.30 -0.96 6.66
CA HIS A 64 6.96 -2.26 6.52
C HIS A 64 7.52 -2.51 5.10
N GLN A 65 7.53 -1.52 4.22
CA GLN A 65 7.94 -1.71 2.82
C GLN A 65 9.34 -2.30 2.69
N SER A 66 10.30 -1.88 3.50
CA SER A 66 11.66 -2.43 3.48
C SER A 66 11.70 -3.93 3.81
N GLU A 67 10.90 -4.37 4.77
CA GLU A 67 10.76 -5.79 5.12
C GLU A 67 10.08 -6.57 3.99
N ILE A 68 9.04 -6.01 3.40
CA ILE A 68 8.32 -6.62 2.27
C ILE A 68 9.25 -6.78 1.06
N LEU A 69 10.09 -5.78 0.78
CA LEU A 69 11.08 -5.85 -0.30
C LEU A 69 12.09 -6.98 -0.10
N GLN A 70 12.41 -7.32 1.15
CA GLN A 70 13.32 -8.42 1.48
C GLN A 70 12.70 -9.81 1.30
N LEU A 71 11.37 -9.91 1.30
CA LEU A 71 10.67 -11.19 1.09
C LEU A 71 10.89 -11.75 -0.33
N ASP A 72 11.30 -10.91 -1.27
CA ASP A 72 11.58 -11.30 -2.65
C ASP A 72 12.96 -11.95 -2.83
N GLU A 73 13.83 -11.93 -1.85
CA GLU A 73 15.15 -12.56 -1.89
C GLU A 73 15.03 -14.11 -1.81
N GLY A 74 14.36 -14.67 -2.81
CA GLY A 74 14.20 -16.12 -2.95
C GLY A 74 15.39 -16.76 -3.67
N SER A 75 15.75 -17.94 -3.24
CA SER A 75 16.87 -18.77 -3.71
C SER A 75 16.77 -19.29 -5.14
N THR A 76 15.73 -18.93 -5.90
CA THR A 76 15.42 -19.57 -7.20
C THR A 76 15.51 -18.64 -8.41
N GLY A 77 15.94 -17.39 -8.26
CA GLY A 77 16.04 -16.45 -9.38
C GLY A 77 14.71 -15.97 -9.97
N GLN A 78 13.58 -16.43 -9.45
CA GLN A 78 12.25 -15.89 -9.76
C GLN A 78 11.86 -14.89 -8.70
N THR A 79 11.75 -13.64 -9.10
CA THR A 79 11.40 -12.51 -8.25
C THR A 79 9.88 -12.38 -8.15
N GLU A 80 9.24 -13.29 -7.45
CA GLU A 80 7.80 -13.23 -7.19
C GLU A 80 7.51 -13.26 -5.69
N LEU A 81 6.83 -12.22 -5.22
CA LEU A 81 6.37 -12.12 -3.84
C LEU A 81 5.19 -13.07 -3.62
N ASN A 82 5.36 -14.04 -2.73
CA ASN A 82 4.30 -14.97 -2.36
C ASN A 82 3.33 -14.30 -1.38
N ARG A 83 2.03 -14.36 -1.69
CA ARG A 83 0.96 -13.79 -0.85
C ARG A 83 0.88 -14.41 0.54
N GLU A 84 1.05 -15.73 0.62
CA GLU A 84 1.01 -16.45 1.90
C GLU A 84 2.16 -15.99 2.79
N ARG A 85 3.35 -15.90 2.21
CA ARG A 85 4.53 -15.42 2.92
C ARG A 85 4.38 -13.99 3.42
N LEU A 86 3.78 -13.10 2.60
CA LEU A 86 3.46 -11.74 3.02
C LEU A 86 2.54 -11.71 4.25
N LEU A 87 1.50 -12.54 4.26
CA LEU A 87 0.54 -12.61 5.37
C LEU A 87 1.15 -13.22 6.63
N ASP A 88 2.06 -14.17 6.49
CA ASP A 88 2.67 -14.89 7.62
C ASP A 88 3.81 -14.12 8.27
N GLU A 89 4.62 -13.42 7.47
CA GLU A 89 5.85 -12.77 7.96
C GLU A 89 5.67 -11.30 8.34
N ILE A 90 4.72 -10.58 7.73
CA ILE A 90 4.50 -9.17 8.04
C ILE A 90 3.48 -9.02 9.16
N MET A 91 3.94 -8.56 10.31
CA MET A 91 3.13 -8.34 11.50
C MET A 91 2.84 -6.85 11.67
N ILE A 92 1.57 -6.50 11.85
CA ILE A 92 1.12 -5.13 12.03
C ILE A 92 0.55 -4.95 13.42
N CYS A 93 1.02 -3.93 14.14
CA CYS A 93 0.43 -3.50 15.39
C CYS A 93 -0.59 -2.40 15.13
N TYR A 94 -1.75 -2.49 15.77
CA TYR A 94 -2.79 -1.47 15.66
C TYR A 94 -3.53 -1.29 16.99
N PRO A 95 -3.98 -0.06 17.30
CA PRO A 95 -4.87 0.17 18.44
C PRO A 95 -6.22 -0.51 18.21
N GLU A 96 -6.80 -1.09 19.23
CA GLU A 96 -8.14 -1.69 19.14
C GLU A 96 -9.24 -0.66 18.84
N SER A 97 -9.06 0.56 19.32
CA SER A 97 -10.01 1.66 19.09
C SER A 97 -9.88 2.23 17.67
N ILE A 98 -10.94 2.16 16.89
CA ILE A 98 -11.03 2.80 15.57
C ILE A 98 -10.84 4.31 15.67
N ILE A 99 -11.32 4.95 16.73
CA ILE A 99 -11.15 6.39 16.96
C ILE A 99 -9.67 6.75 17.10
N VAL A 100 -8.91 5.94 17.80
CA VAL A 100 -7.45 6.13 17.94
C VAL A 100 -6.74 5.91 16.61
N GLN A 101 -7.12 4.90 15.84
CA GLN A 101 -6.61 4.67 14.49
C GLN A 101 -6.86 5.89 13.59
N GLU A 102 -8.06 6.46 13.64
CA GLU A 102 -8.44 7.65 12.87
C GLU A 102 -7.57 8.86 13.23
N LYS A 103 -7.32 9.09 14.52
CA LYS A 103 -6.44 10.17 14.98
C LYS A 103 -5.02 10.03 14.44
N ILE A 104 -4.48 8.81 14.46
CA ILE A 104 -3.15 8.51 13.91
C ILE A 104 -3.12 8.77 12.41
N VAL A 105 -4.12 8.30 11.66
CA VAL A 105 -4.25 8.52 10.22
C VAL A 105 -4.30 10.02 9.90
N THR A 106 -5.08 10.80 10.66
CA THR A 106 -5.18 12.25 10.47
C THR A 106 -3.83 12.94 10.62
N ILE A 107 -3.01 12.53 11.60
CA ILE A 107 -1.65 13.08 11.77
C ILE A 107 -0.77 12.77 10.56
N PHE A 108 -0.76 11.54 10.07
CA PHE A 108 0.03 11.15 8.89
C PHE A 108 -0.45 11.84 7.62
N GLU A 109 -1.76 12.00 7.46
CA GLU A 109 -2.32 12.74 6.31
C GLU A 109 -1.90 14.22 6.32
N CYS A 110 -1.88 14.85 7.48
CA CYS A 110 -1.38 16.21 7.62
C CYS A 110 0.10 16.33 7.22
N ILE A 111 0.93 15.36 7.61
CA ILE A 111 2.33 15.30 7.22
C ILE A 111 2.47 15.12 5.71
N ASP A 112 1.73 14.21 5.11
CA ASP A 112 1.73 13.97 3.66
C ASP A 112 1.35 15.23 2.88
N GLN A 113 0.32 15.98 3.34
CA GLN A 113 -0.08 17.24 2.73
C GLN A 113 1.02 18.30 2.82
N LYS A 114 1.73 18.40 3.95
CA LYS A 114 2.87 19.32 4.10
C LYS A 114 4.00 18.97 3.16
N ILE A 115 4.30 17.69 2.98
CA ILE A 115 5.31 17.22 2.02
C ILE A 115 4.94 17.65 0.59
N VAL A 116 3.68 17.49 0.19
CA VAL A 116 3.19 17.90 -1.14
C VAL A 116 3.31 19.41 -1.32
N VAL A 117 2.91 20.20 -0.32
CA VAL A 117 2.99 21.67 -0.38
C VAL A 117 4.45 22.13 -0.45
N ASN A 118 5.33 21.58 0.38
CA ASN A 118 6.75 21.91 0.37
C ASN A 118 7.41 21.59 -0.97
N LYS A 119 7.06 20.45 -1.56
CA LYS A 119 7.55 20.05 -2.87
C LYS A 119 7.12 21.04 -3.96
N LYS A 120 5.87 21.51 -3.95
CA LYS A 120 5.37 22.55 -4.86
C LYS A 120 6.13 23.88 -4.67
N ILE A 121 6.40 24.28 -3.44
CA ILE A 121 7.17 25.49 -3.14
C ILE A 121 8.59 25.36 -3.71
N ASN A 122 9.26 24.24 -3.48
CA ASN A 122 10.60 23.98 -4.01
C ASN A 122 10.62 23.98 -5.54
N ASP A 123 9.66 23.36 -6.20
CA ASP A 123 9.56 23.35 -7.66
C ASP A 123 9.37 24.78 -8.21
N ASN A 124 8.62 25.64 -7.51
CA ASN A 124 8.45 27.05 -7.89
C ASN A 124 9.71 27.88 -7.67
N LEU A 125 10.53 27.54 -6.68
CA LEU A 125 11.79 28.27 -6.40
C LEU A 125 12.92 27.90 -7.36
N VAL A 126 12.87 26.74 -7.96
CA VAL A 126 13.93 26.21 -8.86
C VAL A 126 13.65 26.54 -10.33
N SER A 127 12.43 26.94 -10.66
CA SER A 127 12.06 27.30 -12.05
C SER A 127 12.52 28.68 -12.47
#